data_7a0a0f27ec9130811387507c10c7a9de
#
_entry.id   7a0a0f27ec9130811387507c10c7a9de
#
_cell.length_a   1.000
_cell.length_b   1.000
_cell.length_c   1.000
_cell.angle_alpha   90.00
_cell.angle_beta   90.00
_cell.angle_gamma   90.00
#
_symmetry.space_group_name_H-M   'P 1'
#
loop_
_entity.id
_entity.type
_entity.pdbx_description
1 polymer ?
#
loop_
_entity_poly.entity_id
_entity_poly.type
_entity_poly.pdbx_seq_one_letter_code
_entity_poly.pdbx_strand_id
1 'polypeptide(L)'
;MEGIDMIEKFNGIIYLIVFIVHFLGYAFYAYRCVFKTQDFCDEYAVDHTAAIMIRFFGSFFIGSVLVALYIMFIRPNGVEGAWGFFNLVFVQNLTAFFVGIYSIKINKLGHTEKTSDEGIYAPGILMILSAILCYGLADKIYS
;
A
#
# COMPACT_ATOMS: atom_id res chain seq x y z
N MET A 1 0.65 29.24 -15.93
CA MET A 1 0.66 27.86 -16.47
C MET A 1 -0.54 27.14 -15.88
N GLU A 2 -1.53 26.91 -16.71
CA GLU A 2 -2.67 26.09 -16.28
C GLU A 2 -2.18 24.67 -16.11
N GLY A 3 -2.15 24.18 -14.89
CA GLY A 3 -1.83 22.79 -14.61
C GLY A 3 -2.92 21.87 -15.20
N ILE A 4 -2.54 20.72 -15.72
CA ILE A 4 -3.49 19.65 -16.05
C ILE A 4 -4.34 19.40 -14.82
N ASP A 5 -5.67 19.39 -14.99
CA ASP A 5 -6.58 19.10 -13.88
C ASP A 5 -6.19 17.76 -13.21
N MET A 6 -6.25 17.75 -11.88
CA MET A 6 -5.94 16.56 -11.09
C MET A 6 -6.74 15.33 -11.56
N ILE A 7 -7.99 15.53 -11.92
CA ILE A 7 -8.87 14.46 -12.43
C ILE A 7 -8.35 13.91 -13.75
N GLU A 8 -7.90 14.78 -14.65
CA GLU A 8 -7.34 14.37 -15.95
C GLU A 8 -6.02 13.62 -15.80
N LYS A 9 -5.19 14.00 -14.81
CA LYS A 9 -3.94 13.27 -14.51
C LYS A 9 -4.18 11.80 -14.21
N PHE A 10 -5.35 11.45 -13.68
CA PHE A 10 -5.72 10.10 -13.26
C PHE A 10 -6.81 9.45 -14.15
N ASN A 11 -6.96 9.87 -15.40
CA ASN A 11 -7.98 9.33 -16.31
C ASN A 11 -9.41 9.37 -15.75
N GLY A 12 -9.69 10.35 -14.90
CA GLY A 12 -11.01 10.54 -14.31
C GLY A 12 -11.07 10.35 -12.80
N ILE A 13 -12.18 10.78 -12.25
CA ILE A 13 -12.40 10.82 -10.80
C ILE A 13 -12.33 9.44 -10.13
N ILE A 14 -12.74 8.38 -10.83
CA ILE A 14 -12.76 7.02 -10.27
C ILE A 14 -11.34 6.57 -9.94
N TYR A 15 -10.41 6.67 -10.89
CA TYR A 15 -9.01 6.26 -10.67
C TYR A 15 -8.29 7.17 -9.67
N LEU A 16 -8.63 8.45 -9.62
CA LEU A 16 -8.13 9.35 -8.58
C LEU A 16 -8.58 8.89 -7.19
N ILE A 17 -9.86 8.53 -7.02
CA ILE A 17 -10.38 8.01 -5.74
C ILE A 17 -9.70 6.69 -5.39
N VAL A 18 -9.57 5.76 -6.32
CA VAL A 18 -8.87 4.47 -6.10
C VAL A 18 -7.43 4.71 -5.66
N PHE A 19 -6.73 5.64 -6.29
CA PHE A 19 -5.36 6.01 -5.90
C PHE A 19 -5.30 6.55 -4.46
N ILE A 20 -6.17 7.50 -4.13
CA ILE A 20 -6.24 8.09 -2.79
C ILE A 20 -6.55 7.01 -1.74
N VAL A 21 -7.57 6.18 -1.96
CA VAL A 21 -7.97 5.13 -1.02
C VAL A 21 -6.84 4.12 -0.82
N HIS A 22 -6.17 3.71 -1.89
CA HIS A 22 -5.03 2.78 -1.80
C HIS A 22 -3.92 3.34 -0.92
N PHE A 23 -3.46 4.57 -1.19
CA PHE A 23 -2.34 5.15 -0.45
C PHE A 23 -2.72 5.67 0.94
N LEU A 24 -4.00 5.96 1.21
CA LEU A 24 -4.50 6.14 2.57
C LEU A 24 -4.40 4.83 3.38
N GLY A 25 -4.65 3.67 2.75
CA GLY A 25 -4.40 2.37 3.37
C GLY A 25 -2.93 2.18 3.77
N TYR A 26 -2.01 2.52 2.88
CA TYR A 26 -0.58 2.49 3.17
C TYR A 26 -0.20 3.47 4.30
N ALA A 27 -0.73 4.68 4.27
CA ALA A 27 -0.49 5.69 5.32
C ALA A 27 -1.02 5.22 6.69
N PHE A 28 -2.16 4.56 6.72
CA PHE A 28 -2.74 3.99 7.93
C PHE A 28 -1.82 2.91 8.55
N TYR A 29 -1.34 1.97 7.74
CA TYR A 29 -0.40 0.95 8.23
C TYR A 29 0.96 1.54 8.59
N ALA A 30 1.46 2.51 7.84
CA ALA A 30 2.68 3.25 8.20
C ALA A 30 2.54 3.90 9.58
N TYR A 31 1.44 4.59 9.83
CA TYR A 31 1.16 5.21 11.12
C TYR A 31 1.12 4.19 12.26
N ARG A 32 0.38 3.10 12.08
CA ARG A 32 0.27 2.04 13.10
C ARG A 32 1.62 1.38 13.38
N CYS A 33 2.37 1.03 12.34
CA CYS A 33 3.65 0.33 12.49
C CYS A 33 4.74 1.22 13.10
N VAL A 34 4.78 2.51 12.77
CA VAL A 34 5.89 3.39 13.16
C VAL A 34 5.59 4.22 14.39
N PHE A 35 4.39 4.80 14.48
CA PHE A 35 4.02 5.72 15.56
C PHE A 35 3.14 5.09 16.64
N LYS A 36 2.44 4.01 16.34
CA LYS A 36 1.60 3.24 17.26
C LYS A 36 2.06 1.79 17.37
N THR A 37 3.37 1.59 17.36
CA THR A 37 4.00 0.26 17.34
C THR A 37 3.61 -0.59 18.55
N GLN A 38 3.58 0.01 19.74
CA GLN A 38 3.20 -0.72 20.96
C GLN A 38 1.76 -1.20 20.88
N ASP A 39 0.83 -0.32 20.50
CA ASP A 39 -0.59 -0.68 20.34
C ASP A 39 -0.77 -1.79 19.29
N PHE A 40 0.00 -1.72 18.20
CA PHE A 40 0.02 -2.77 17.17
C PHE A 40 0.50 -4.12 17.74
N CYS A 41 1.59 -4.13 18.50
CA CYS A 41 2.10 -5.35 19.15
C CYS A 41 1.06 -5.95 20.10
N ASP A 42 0.43 -5.12 20.94
CA ASP A 42 -0.54 -5.55 21.93
C ASP A 42 -1.82 -6.12 21.26
N GLU A 43 -2.26 -5.49 20.18
CA GLU A 43 -3.44 -5.94 19.42
C GLU A 43 -3.26 -7.34 18.82
N TYR A 44 -2.06 -7.65 18.31
CA TYR A 44 -1.79 -8.92 17.65
C TYR A 44 -0.99 -9.91 18.50
N ALA A 45 -0.80 -9.65 19.78
CA ALA A 45 0.01 -10.44 20.71
C ALA A 45 1.44 -10.69 20.20
N VAL A 46 2.04 -9.66 19.61
CA VAL A 46 3.44 -9.66 19.15
C VAL A 46 4.31 -9.15 20.28
N ASP A 47 5.42 -9.83 20.54
CA ASP A 47 6.38 -9.41 21.55
C ASP A 47 6.97 -8.03 21.18
N HIS A 48 7.12 -7.16 22.20
CA HIS A 48 7.64 -5.79 22.00
C HIS A 48 9.09 -5.75 21.46
N THR A 49 9.84 -6.83 21.59
CA THR A 49 11.17 -6.94 20.97
C THR A 49 11.11 -6.90 19.43
N ALA A 50 9.97 -7.23 18.82
CA ALA A 50 9.74 -7.09 17.39
C ALA A 50 9.49 -5.65 16.93
N ALA A 51 9.37 -4.69 17.85
CA ALA A 51 9.02 -3.30 17.51
C ALA A 51 9.96 -2.67 16.47
N ILE A 52 11.26 -2.95 16.54
CA ILE A 52 12.25 -2.44 15.57
C ILE A 52 11.94 -2.95 14.17
N MET A 53 11.62 -4.24 14.04
CA MET A 53 11.30 -4.84 12.74
C MET A 53 9.97 -4.34 12.18
N ILE A 54 8.98 -4.15 13.06
CA ILE A 54 7.68 -3.59 12.67
C ILE A 54 7.82 -2.15 12.18
N ARG A 55 8.60 -1.32 12.86
CA ARG A 55 8.90 0.05 12.42
C ARG A 55 9.65 0.08 11.10
N PHE A 56 10.63 -0.80 10.95
CA PHE A 56 11.38 -0.94 9.71
C PHE A 56 10.45 -1.34 8.55
N PHE A 57 9.57 -2.31 8.77
CA PHE A 57 8.54 -2.68 7.79
C PHE A 57 7.63 -1.49 7.45
N GLY A 58 7.17 -0.73 8.45
CA GLY A 58 6.36 0.47 8.26
C GLY A 58 7.04 1.54 7.41
N SER A 59 8.38 1.61 7.41
CA SER A 59 9.12 2.59 6.61
C SER A 59 8.93 2.39 5.11
N PHE A 60 8.70 1.18 4.63
CA PHE A 60 8.38 0.92 3.22
C PHE A 60 7.03 1.51 2.80
N PHE A 61 6.05 1.49 3.69
CA PHE A 61 4.78 2.18 3.45
C PHE A 61 4.97 3.70 3.39
N ILE A 62 5.77 4.26 4.29
CA ILE A 62 6.09 5.71 4.26
C ILE A 62 6.73 6.07 2.93
N GLY A 63 7.72 5.32 2.49
CA GLY A 63 8.38 5.55 1.20
C GLY A 63 7.40 5.56 0.03
N SER A 64 6.51 4.58 -0.02
CA SER A 64 5.49 4.50 -1.07
C SER A 64 4.50 5.68 -1.02
N VAL A 65 4.08 6.09 0.18
CA VAL A 65 3.19 7.26 0.36
C VAL A 65 3.88 8.55 -0.10
N LEU A 66 5.16 8.73 0.22
CA LEU A 66 5.91 9.91 -0.23
C LEU A 66 6.03 9.98 -1.75
N VAL A 67 6.27 8.83 -2.43
CA VAL A 67 6.28 8.78 -3.89
C VAL A 67 4.89 9.06 -4.46
N ALA A 68 3.83 8.54 -3.84
CA ALA A 68 2.46 8.81 -4.27
C ALA A 68 2.13 10.32 -4.17
N LEU A 69 2.51 10.98 -3.07
CA LEU A 69 2.34 12.43 -2.90
C LEU A 69 3.15 13.22 -3.92
N TYR A 70 4.37 12.79 -4.22
CA TYR A 70 5.20 13.40 -5.25
C TYR A 70 4.55 13.31 -6.62
N ILE A 71 4.03 12.13 -7.00
CA ILE A 71 3.31 11.93 -8.28
C ILE A 71 2.07 12.83 -8.34
N MET A 72 1.32 12.91 -7.25
CA MET A 72 0.06 13.63 -7.21
C MET A 72 0.24 15.16 -7.28
N PHE A 73 1.17 15.71 -6.50
CA PHE A 73 1.26 17.15 -6.25
C PHE A 73 2.47 17.84 -6.86
N ILE A 74 3.58 17.14 -7.06
CA ILE A 74 4.86 17.77 -7.43
C ILE A 74 5.26 17.45 -8.86
N ARG A 75 5.08 16.21 -9.28
CA ARG A 75 5.51 15.77 -10.61
C ARG A 75 4.67 16.44 -11.70
N PRO A 76 5.29 17.17 -12.66
CA PRO A 76 4.54 17.90 -13.68
C PRO A 76 3.64 16.98 -14.54
N ASN A 77 4.16 15.81 -14.92
CA ASN A 77 3.48 14.84 -15.77
C ASN A 77 2.60 13.85 -14.98
N GLY A 78 2.44 14.06 -13.68
CA GLY A 78 1.62 13.17 -12.86
C GLY A 78 2.02 11.70 -12.96
N VAL A 79 1.13 10.86 -13.45
CA VAL A 79 1.35 9.41 -13.56
C VAL A 79 2.07 8.96 -14.83
N GLU A 80 2.27 9.85 -15.81
CA GLU A 80 2.92 9.49 -17.08
C GLU A 80 4.29 8.84 -16.86
N GLY A 81 4.54 7.71 -17.51
CA GLY A 81 5.81 6.99 -17.42
C GLY A 81 6.12 6.40 -16.03
N ALA A 82 5.16 6.40 -15.09
CA ALA A 82 5.38 5.92 -13.73
C ALA A 82 5.13 4.41 -13.56
N TRP A 83 5.20 3.64 -14.63
CA TRP A 83 4.91 2.21 -14.64
C TRP A 83 5.69 1.43 -13.57
N GLY A 84 6.94 1.76 -13.36
CA GLY A 84 7.78 1.06 -12.39
C GLY A 84 7.22 1.15 -10.96
N PHE A 85 6.74 2.33 -10.56
CA PHE A 85 6.11 2.52 -9.27
C PHE A 85 4.80 1.74 -9.13
N PHE A 86 3.90 1.88 -10.10
CA PHE A 86 2.59 1.22 -10.05
C PHE A 86 2.72 -0.32 -10.10
N ASN A 87 3.57 -0.85 -10.96
CA ASN A 87 3.81 -2.29 -11.03
C ASN A 87 4.48 -2.82 -9.77
N LEU A 88 5.45 -2.09 -9.21
CA LEU A 88 6.09 -2.50 -7.95
C LEU A 88 5.07 -2.57 -6.81
N VAL A 89 4.23 -1.56 -6.66
CA VAL A 89 3.18 -1.52 -5.64
C VAL A 89 2.19 -2.69 -5.82
N PHE A 90 1.78 -2.97 -7.06
CA PHE A 90 0.91 -4.12 -7.34
C PHE A 90 1.57 -5.45 -6.96
N VAL A 91 2.82 -5.67 -7.37
CA VAL A 91 3.55 -6.91 -7.04
C VAL A 91 3.78 -7.04 -5.54
N GLN A 92 4.07 -5.95 -4.83
CA GLN A 92 4.19 -5.96 -3.37
C GLN A 92 2.88 -6.38 -2.70
N ASN A 93 1.75 -5.84 -3.12
CA ASN A 93 0.44 -6.22 -2.58
C ASN A 93 0.09 -7.68 -2.91
N LEU A 94 0.37 -8.12 -4.13
CA LEU A 94 0.17 -9.49 -4.59
C LEU A 94 0.99 -10.48 -3.73
N THR A 95 2.27 -10.20 -3.55
CA THR A 95 3.15 -11.06 -2.75
C THR A 95 2.76 -11.04 -1.28
N ALA A 96 2.38 -9.88 -0.73
CA ALA A 96 1.89 -9.77 0.64
C ALA A 96 0.61 -10.57 0.86
N PHE A 97 -0.30 -10.58 -0.12
CA PHE A 97 -1.51 -11.41 -0.09
C PHE A 97 -1.19 -12.90 -0.01
N PHE A 98 -0.29 -13.40 -0.87
CA PHE A 98 0.09 -14.81 -0.85
C PHE A 98 0.89 -15.19 0.40
N VAL A 99 1.78 -14.33 0.88
CA VAL A 99 2.50 -14.53 2.14
C VAL A 99 1.54 -14.53 3.33
N GLY A 100 0.51 -13.68 3.29
CA GLY A 100 -0.56 -13.68 4.28
C GLY A 100 -1.31 -15.01 4.33
N ILE A 101 -1.71 -15.55 3.18
CA ILE A 101 -2.34 -16.88 3.10
C ILE A 101 -1.41 -17.96 3.66
N TYR A 102 -0.15 -17.96 3.22
CA TYR A 102 0.84 -18.93 3.69
C TYR A 102 1.01 -18.88 5.21
N SER A 103 1.19 -17.67 5.77
CA SER A 103 1.50 -17.48 7.20
C SER A 103 0.29 -17.70 8.10
N ILE A 104 -0.93 -17.46 7.63
CA ILE A 104 -2.13 -17.55 8.45
C ILE A 104 -2.85 -18.88 8.29
N LYS A 105 -2.83 -19.47 7.09
CA LYS A 105 -3.60 -20.69 6.80
C LYS A 105 -2.75 -21.95 6.68
N ILE A 106 -1.48 -21.84 6.24
CA ILE A 106 -0.64 -22.99 5.92
C ILE A 106 0.42 -23.21 6.99
N ASN A 107 1.34 -22.26 7.18
CA ASN A 107 2.40 -22.34 8.19
C ASN A 107 2.08 -21.43 9.36
N LYS A 108 1.58 -22.01 10.43
CA LYS A 108 1.09 -21.29 11.61
C LYS A 108 2.18 -20.88 12.60
N LEU A 109 3.42 -20.76 12.15
CA LEU A 109 4.51 -20.27 12.99
C LEU A 109 4.20 -18.85 13.47
N GLY A 110 4.25 -18.65 14.77
CA GLY A 110 3.93 -17.36 15.39
C GLY A 110 2.43 -17.07 15.57
N HIS A 111 1.54 -18.02 15.25
CA HIS A 111 0.12 -17.88 15.54
C HIS A 111 -0.17 -17.73 17.03
N THR A 112 -1.10 -16.85 17.34
CA THR A 112 -1.67 -16.66 18.68
C THR A 112 -3.19 -16.62 18.57
N GLU A 113 -3.88 -16.56 19.70
CA GLU A 113 -5.34 -16.37 19.74
C GLU A 113 -5.79 -15.05 19.10
N LYS A 114 -4.89 -14.07 19.04
CA LYS A 114 -5.15 -12.75 18.42
C LYS A 114 -4.77 -12.68 16.94
N THR A 115 -4.26 -13.75 16.36
CA THR A 115 -3.96 -13.78 14.90
C THR A 115 -5.25 -13.63 14.11
N SER A 116 -5.31 -12.62 13.25
CA SER A 116 -6.51 -12.31 12.47
C SER A 116 -6.28 -12.52 10.97
N ASP A 117 -7.37 -12.70 10.23
CA ASP A 117 -7.35 -12.80 8.77
C ASP A 117 -7.10 -11.43 8.08
N GLU A 118 -6.94 -10.35 8.84
CA GLU A 118 -6.59 -9.03 8.31
C GLU A 118 -5.29 -9.06 7.47
N GLY A 119 -4.32 -9.88 7.85
CA GLY A 119 -3.09 -10.11 7.09
C GLY A 119 -3.31 -10.74 5.71
N ILE A 120 -4.51 -11.22 5.41
CA ILE A 120 -4.93 -11.68 4.08
C ILE A 120 -5.81 -10.62 3.40
N TYR A 121 -6.83 -10.13 4.10
CA TYR A 121 -7.82 -9.21 3.50
C TYR A 121 -7.22 -7.85 3.16
N ALA A 122 -6.40 -7.28 4.03
CA ALA A 122 -5.83 -5.96 3.78
C ALA A 122 -4.93 -5.94 2.53
N PRO A 123 -3.92 -6.81 2.40
CA PRO A 123 -3.13 -6.86 1.15
C PRO A 123 -3.96 -7.31 -0.04
N GLY A 124 -4.98 -8.15 0.14
CA GLY A 124 -5.89 -8.57 -0.93
C GLY A 124 -6.69 -7.40 -1.51
N ILE A 125 -7.25 -6.54 -0.67
CA ILE A 125 -7.95 -5.33 -1.09
C ILE A 125 -6.98 -4.36 -1.79
N LEU A 126 -5.81 -4.13 -1.21
CA LEU A 126 -4.79 -3.26 -1.79
C LEU A 126 -4.27 -3.79 -3.13
N MET A 127 -4.17 -5.12 -3.28
CA MET A 127 -3.83 -5.77 -4.55
C MET A 127 -4.88 -5.47 -5.63
N ILE A 128 -6.16 -5.59 -5.31
CA ILE A 128 -7.24 -5.29 -6.25
C ILE A 128 -7.22 -3.81 -6.64
N LEU A 129 -7.08 -2.90 -5.67
CA LEU A 129 -7.02 -1.46 -5.94
C LEU A 129 -5.81 -1.11 -6.83
N SER A 130 -4.63 -1.68 -6.55
CA SER A 130 -3.44 -1.45 -7.37
C SER A 130 -3.54 -2.07 -8.75
N ALA A 131 -4.21 -3.21 -8.91
CA ALA A 131 -4.51 -3.80 -10.22
C ALA A 131 -5.43 -2.89 -11.05
N ILE A 132 -6.46 -2.31 -10.43
CA ILE A 132 -7.35 -1.32 -11.09
C ILE A 132 -6.54 -0.11 -11.57
N LEU A 133 -5.59 0.37 -10.77
CA LEU A 133 -4.73 1.49 -11.17
C LEU A 133 -3.80 1.12 -12.34
N CYS A 134 -3.15 -0.04 -12.29
CA CYS A 134 -2.28 -0.50 -13.38
C CYS A 134 -3.05 -0.64 -14.69
N TYR A 135 -4.28 -1.14 -14.65
CA TYR A 135 -5.13 -1.30 -15.82
C TYR A 135 -5.72 0.03 -16.29
N GLY A 136 -6.32 0.80 -15.39
CA GLY A 136 -7.05 2.02 -15.71
C GLY A 136 -6.17 3.21 -16.10
N LEU A 137 -4.90 3.18 -15.69
CA LEU A 137 -3.90 4.20 -16.02
C LEU A 137 -2.88 3.70 -17.05
N ALA A 138 -3.10 2.55 -17.68
CA ALA A 138 -2.13 1.88 -18.54
C ALA A 138 -1.66 2.76 -19.69
N ASP A 139 -2.56 3.51 -20.31
CA ASP A 139 -2.26 4.45 -21.40
C ASP A 139 -1.31 5.58 -21.00
N LYS A 140 -1.27 5.93 -19.72
CA LYS A 140 -0.39 6.96 -19.18
C LYS A 140 0.87 6.38 -18.55
N ILE A 141 0.72 5.38 -17.68
CA ILE A 141 1.88 4.87 -16.95
C ILE A 141 2.88 4.15 -17.83
N TYR A 142 2.45 3.57 -18.94
CA TYR A 142 3.33 2.90 -19.92
C TYR A 142 3.70 3.78 -21.14
N SER A 143 3.31 5.03 -21.13
CA SER A 143 3.67 5.96 -22.19
C SER A 143 5.13 6.41 -22.13
#